data_e466fa7fc8ba1b63c9f79a0eb6c6bed1
#
_entry.id   e466fa7fc8ba1b63c9f79a0eb6c6bed1
#
_cell.length_a   1.000
_cell.length_b   1.000
_cell.length_c   1.000
_cell.angle_alpha   90.00
_cell.angle_beta   90.00
_cell.angle_gamma   90.00
#
_symmetry.space_group_name_H-M   'P 1'
#
loop_
_entity.id
_entity.type
_entity.pdbx_description
1 polymer ?
#
loop_
_entity_poly.entity_id
_entity_poly.type
_entity_poly.pdbx_seq_one_letter_code
_entity_poly.pdbx_strand_id
1 'polypeptide(L)'
;ILDIGGQSTRPGYEEVSPQVEADRVLPLIKKIRETSLAPISVDTYYPEVAEAAIQAGATMINDIKGLDTPGMAEVLAQYPEVQVVIMHSRKRQSLSLKEELHQFYTEKIEQCQKYGLSLEKICFDPGIGFHKTVAENLQLLKDPNAFRYQDYPLLYGVSRKRTIGALTNEPEPANRDFGSAAASLYAAQQGVEILRVHNVQG
;
A
#
# COMPACT_ATOMS: atom_id res chain seq x y z
N ILE A 1 9.69 6.24 6.84
CA ILE A 1 9.17 4.86 6.95
C ILE A 1 9.99 3.97 6.04
N LEU A 2 10.46 2.83 6.53
CA LEU A 2 11.10 1.80 5.71
C LEU A 2 10.04 0.77 5.35
N ASP A 3 9.76 0.58 4.04
CA ASP A 3 8.79 -0.40 3.56
C ASP A 3 9.51 -1.66 3.08
N ILE A 4 9.19 -2.81 3.68
CA ILE A 4 9.88 -4.08 3.49
C ILE A 4 8.89 -5.09 2.91
N GLY A 5 9.25 -5.72 1.79
CA GLY A 5 8.45 -6.77 1.18
C GLY A 5 9.28 -8.02 0.90
N GLY A 6 8.73 -9.19 1.21
CA GLY A 6 9.38 -10.49 0.99
C GLY A 6 9.06 -11.13 -0.37
N GLN A 7 8.07 -10.59 -1.09
CA GLN A 7 7.71 -11.04 -2.43
C GLN A 7 7.42 -9.87 -3.37
N SER A 8 7.52 -10.13 -4.68
CA SER A 8 7.09 -9.15 -5.67
C SER A 8 5.56 -9.12 -5.72
N THR A 9 4.98 -7.94 -5.80
CA THR A 9 3.54 -7.74 -6.00
C THR A 9 3.23 -7.13 -7.38
N ARG A 10 4.22 -7.13 -8.29
CA ARG A 10 4.05 -6.67 -9.68
C ARG A 10 3.14 -7.63 -10.46
N PRO A 11 2.35 -7.14 -11.43
CA PRO A 11 1.52 -8.00 -12.27
C PRO A 11 2.33 -9.17 -12.87
N GLY A 12 1.83 -10.39 -12.68
CA GLY A 12 2.50 -11.61 -13.16
C GLY A 12 3.58 -12.17 -12.22
N TYR A 13 3.63 -11.71 -10.97
CA TYR A 13 4.52 -12.31 -9.96
C TYR A 13 4.08 -13.74 -9.59
N GLU A 14 5.04 -14.54 -9.13
CA GLU A 14 4.77 -15.84 -8.51
C GLU A 14 4.61 -15.65 -7.00
N GLU A 15 3.51 -16.13 -6.45
CA GLU A 15 3.28 -16.11 -5.00
C GLU A 15 4.28 -17.05 -4.32
N VAL A 16 4.90 -16.57 -3.26
CA VAL A 16 5.70 -17.41 -2.35
C VAL A 16 4.85 -17.86 -1.17
N SER A 17 5.25 -18.93 -0.49
CA SER A 17 4.56 -19.33 0.74
C SER A 17 4.78 -18.29 1.85
N PRO A 18 3.85 -18.19 2.82
CA PRO A 18 4.02 -17.32 3.98
C PRO A 18 5.34 -17.56 4.72
N GLN A 19 5.76 -18.83 4.84
CA GLN A 19 7.04 -19.17 5.48
C GLN A 19 8.23 -18.56 4.74
N VAL A 20 8.26 -18.66 3.40
CA VAL A 20 9.33 -18.09 2.58
C VAL A 20 9.34 -16.57 2.69
N GLU A 21 8.17 -15.93 2.73
CA GLU A 21 8.08 -14.48 2.94
C GLU A 21 8.60 -14.09 4.32
N ALA A 22 8.16 -14.78 5.38
CA ALA A 22 8.63 -14.55 6.74
C ALA A 22 10.17 -14.70 6.87
N ASP A 23 10.74 -15.76 6.28
CA ASP A 23 12.18 -16.01 6.29
C ASP A 23 13.00 -14.88 5.63
N ARG A 24 12.39 -14.13 4.70
CA ARG A 24 13.01 -12.97 4.05
C ARG A 24 12.89 -11.69 4.85
N VAL A 25 11.71 -11.42 5.44
CA VAL A 25 11.44 -10.11 6.07
C VAL A 25 11.85 -10.06 7.53
N LEU A 26 11.64 -11.13 8.32
CA LEU A 26 11.87 -11.10 9.75
C LEU A 26 13.33 -10.84 10.16
N PRO A 27 14.35 -11.47 9.53
CA PRO A 27 15.74 -11.18 9.84
C PRO A 27 16.11 -9.72 9.59
N LEU A 28 15.55 -9.12 8.52
CA LEU A 28 15.80 -7.72 8.16
C LEU A 28 15.17 -6.77 9.18
N ILE A 29 13.93 -7.01 9.61
CA ILE A 29 13.25 -6.22 10.63
C ILE A 29 14.06 -6.23 11.93
N LYS A 30 14.45 -7.41 12.40
CA LYS A 30 15.26 -7.58 13.62
C LYS A 30 16.57 -6.82 13.52
N LYS A 31 17.26 -6.93 12.37
CA LYS A 31 18.54 -6.23 12.13
C LYS A 31 18.39 -4.71 12.14
N ILE A 32 17.32 -4.18 11.55
CA ILE A 32 17.04 -2.74 11.60
C ILE A 32 16.77 -2.30 13.04
N ARG A 33 16.02 -3.07 13.81
CA ARG A 33 15.68 -2.74 15.21
C ARG A 33 16.87 -2.72 16.16
N GLU A 34 17.99 -3.40 15.83
CA GLU A 34 19.23 -3.30 16.60
C GLU A 34 19.80 -1.88 16.61
N THR A 35 19.54 -1.08 15.56
CA THR A 35 20.22 0.22 15.34
C THR A 35 19.28 1.37 15.04
N SER A 36 17.97 1.13 14.82
CA SER A 36 17.05 2.18 14.39
C SER A 36 15.65 2.03 14.98
N LEU A 37 15.07 3.16 15.37
CA LEU A 37 13.67 3.28 15.76
C LEU A 37 12.78 3.79 14.60
N ALA A 38 13.30 3.89 13.38
CA ALA A 38 12.53 4.33 12.23
C ALA A 38 11.27 3.45 12.06
N PRO A 39 10.11 4.02 11.72
CA PRO A 39 8.92 3.23 11.41
C PRO A 39 9.20 2.22 10.31
N ILE A 40 8.77 0.97 10.52
CA ILE A 40 8.87 -0.12 9.53
C ILE A 40 7.47 -0.50 9.09
N SER A 41 7.24 -0.45 7.79
CA SER A 41 6.10 -1.00 7.09
C SER A 41 6.46 -2.36 6.51
N VAL A 42 5.54 -3.33 6.57
CA VAL A 42 5.71 -4.63 5.91
C VAL A 42 4.62 -4.81 4.87
N ASP A 43 5.05 -4.97 3.60
CA ASP A 43 4.18 -5.24 2.45
C ASP A 43 3.87 -6.74 2.44
N THR A 44 2.74 -7.11 3.02
CA THR A 44 2.26 -8.49 3.10
C THR A 44 0.74 -8.56 3.17
N TYR A 45 0.19 -9.64 2.62
CA TYR A 45 -1.23 -10.01 2.76
C TYR A 45 -1.44 -11.36 3.47
N TYR A 46 -0.39 -11.91 4.07
CA TYR A 46 -0.47 -13.13 4.87
C TYR A 46 -0.61 -12.78 6.36
N PRO A 47 -1.70 -13.20 7.03
CA PRO A 47 -1.92 -12.90 8.45
C PRO A 47 -0.76 -13.34 9.35
N GLU A 48 -0.23 -14.54 9.14
CA GLU A 48 0.88 -15.09 9.91
C GLU A 48 2.19 -14.33 9.73
N VAL A 49 2.44 -13.77 8.52
CA VAL A 49 3.60 -12.90 8.27
C VAL A 49 3.40 -11.55 8.92
N ALA A 50 2.20 -10.98 8.83
CA ALA A 50 1.86 -9.71 9.47
C ALA A 50 2.06 -9.79 10.98
N GLU A 51 1.53 -10.83 11.63
CA GLU A 51 1.69 -11.05 13.07
C GLU A 51 3.17 -11.17 13.47
N ALA A 52 3.92 -12.05 12.79
CA ALA A 52 5.33 -12.24 13.07
C ALA A 52 6.16 -10.96 12.84
N ALA A 53 5.83 -10.18 11.80
CA ALA A 53 6.49 -8.91 11.52
C ALA A 53 6.22 -7.87 12.61
N ILE A 54 4.98 -7.74 13.09
CA ILE A 54 4.62 -6.85 14.20
C ILE A 54 5.39 -7.24 15.47
N GLN A 55 5.40 -8.52 15.82
CA GLN A 55 6.16 -9.05 16.96
C GLN A 55 7.67 -8.81 16.83
N ALA A 56 8.19 -8.78 15.60
CA ALA A 56 9.59 -8.44 15.32
C ALA A 56 9.87 -6.93 15.35
N GLY A 57 8.83 -6.09 15.43
CA GLY A 57 8.95 -4.63 15.56
C GLY A 57 8.45 -3.82 14.36
N ALA A 58 7.70 -4.39 13.43
CA ALA A 58 6.99 -3.61 12.42
C ALA A 58 5.92 -2.73 13.10
N THR A 59 5.72 -1.52 12.59
CA THR A 59 4.77 -0.53 13.11
C THR A 59 3.64 -0.24 12.12
N MET A 60 3.72 -0.81 10.92
CA MET A 60 2.73 -0.66 9.86
C MET A 60 2.64 -1.94 9.04
N ILE A 61 1.45 -2.33 8.64
CA ILE A 61 1.20 -3.36 7.64
C ILE A 61 0.61 -2.71 6.39
N ASN A 62 1.24 -2.95 5.24
CA ASN A 62 0.76 -2.52 3.94
C ASN A 62 0.13 -3.73 3.23
N ASP A 63 -1.20 -3.84 3.30
CA ASP A 63 -1.92 -4.98 2.73
C ASP A 63 -2.47 -4.64 1.34
N ILE A 64 -1.80 -5.16 0.31
CA ILE A 64 -2.20 -4.96 -1.08
C ILE A 64 -3.50 -5.70 -1.46
N LYS A 65 -3.94 -6.69 -0.70
CA LYS A 65 -5.25 -7.35 -0.86
C LYS A 65 -6.35 -6.65 -0.06
N GLY A 66 -5.99 -5.63 0.72
CA GLY A 66 -6.95 -4.75 1.38
C GLY A 66 -7.88 -5.49 2.35
N LEU A 67 -7.34 -6.32 3.20
CA LEU A 67 -8.04 -7.16 4.19
C LEU A 67 -8.96 -8.23 3.56
N ASP A 68 -8.77 -8.58 2.28
CA ASP A 68 -9.53 -9.66 1.64
C ASP A 68 -9.01 -11.06 2.02
N THR A 69 -7.79 -11.17 2.56
CA THR A 69 -7.27 -12.43 3.05
C THR A 69 -7.92 -12.78 4.41
N PRO A 70 -8.59 -13.96 4.50
CA PRO A 70 -9.18 -14.39 5.78
C PRO A 70 -8.14 -14.43 6.90
N GLY A 71 -8.50 -13.95 8.08
CA GLY A 71 -7.62 -13.89 9.26
C GLY A 71 -6.81 -12.60 9.39
N MET A 72 -6.66 -11.80 8.31
CA MET A 72 -5.85 -10.56 8.39
C MET A 72 -6.46 -9.53 9.34
N ALA A 73 -7.76 -9.27 9.24
CA ALA A 73 -8.43 -8.33 10.12
C ALA A 73 -8.41 -8.79 11.59
N GLU A 74 -8.58 -10.10 11.82
CA GLU A 74 -8.53 -10.70 13.15
C GLU A 74 -7.14 -10.57 13.81
N VAL A 75 -6.08 -10.75 13.02
CA VAL A 75 -4.71 -10.55 13.51
C VAL A 75 -4.47 -9.09 13.84
N LEU A 76 -4.77 -8.19 12.90
CA LEU A 76 -4.51 -6.76 13.09
C LEU A 76 -5.30 -6.14 14.25
N ALA A 77 -6.49 -6.64 14.54
CA ALA A 77 -7.30 -6.21 15.69
C ALA A 77 -6.62 -6.44 17.04
N GLN A 78 -5.65 -7.37 17.13
CA GLN A 78 -4.88 -7.64 18.36
C GLN A 78 -3.77 -6.60 18.60
N TYR A 79 -3.49 -5.73 17.61
CA TYR A 79 -2.40 -4.75 17.64
C TYR A 79 -2.92 -3.33 17.31
N PRO A 80 -3.70 -2.72 18.21
CA PRO A 80 -4.40 -1.45 17.93
C PRO A 80 -3.47 -0.25 17.68
N GLU A 81 -2.19 -0.36 18.02
CA GLU A 81 -1.17 0.66 17.79
C GLU A 81 -0.60 0.63 16.37
N VAL A 82 -0.75 -0.50 15.64
CA VAL A 82 -0.18 -0.70 14.31
C VAL A 82 -0.99 0.03 13.24
N GLN A 83 -0.32 0.78 12.39
CA GLN A 83 -0.94 1.40 11.22
C GLN A 83 -1.22 0.36 10.14
N VAL A 84 -2.34 0.53 9.43
CA VAL A 84 -2.76 -0.40 8.39
C VAL A 84 -3.05 0.37 7.10
N VAL A 85 -2.32 0.03 6.03
CA VAL A 85 -2.64 0.50 4.69
C VAL A 85 -3.53 -0.54 4.01
N ILE A 86 -4.71 -0.11 3.61
CA ILE A 86 -5.72 -0.94 2.94
C ILE A 86 -5.75 -0.53 1.47
N MET A 87 -5.20 -1.40 0.59
CA MET A 87 -5.11 -1.07 -0.83
C MET A 87 -6.23 -1.72 -1.65
N HIS A 88 -6.76 -0.95 -2.61
CA HIS A 88 -7.70 -1.45 -3.61
C HIS A 88 -6.96 -2.10 -4.78
N SER A 89 -6.94 -3.44 -4.82
CA SER A 89 -6.35 -4.23 -5.90
C SER A 89 -7.35 -5.14 -6.64
N ARG A 90 -8.64 -4.99 -6.37
CA ARG A 90 -9.69 -5.80 -7.01
C ARG A 90 -9.81 -5.48 -8.49
N LYS A 91 -10.30 -6.46 -9.28
CA LYS A 91 -10.65 -6.22 -10.68
C LYS A 91 -11.76 -5.19 -10.78
N ARG A 92 -11.66 -4.31 -11.79
CA ARG A 92 -12.64 -3.26 -12.04
C ARG A 92 -14.04 -3.84 -12.30
N GLN A 93 -15.05 -3.16 -11.78
CA GLN A 93 -16.47 -3.44 -12.00
C GLN A 93 -17.06 -2.43 -13.00
N SER A 94 -18.37 -2.50 -13.25
CA SER A 94 -19.06 -1.59 -14.16
C SER A 94 -19.37 -0.20 -13.57
N LEU A 95 -18.84 0.11 -12.38
CA LEU A 95 -19.01 1.39 -11.73
C LEU A 95 -17.95 2.41 -12.18
N SER A 96 -18.18 3.70 -11.95
CA SER A 96 -17.13 4.69 -12.06
C SER A 96 -16.01 4.38 -11.06
N LEU A 97 -14.78 4.82 -11.36
CA LEU A 97 -13.64 4.59 -10.46
C LEU A 97 -13.90 5.13 -9.06
N LYS A 98 -14.52 6.31 -8.95
CA LYS A 98 -14.85 6.92 -7.67
C LYS A 98 -15.87 6.10 -6.88
N GLU A 99 -16.97 5.69 -7.50
CA GLU A 99 -18.00 4.88 -6.85
C GLU A 99 -17.43 3.57 -6.35
N GLU A 100 -16.62 2.89 -7.18
CA GLU A 100 -16.00 1.62 -6.79
C GLU A 100 -15.04 1.76 -5.62
N LEU A 101 -14.17 2.78 -5.62
CA LEU A 101 -13.27 3.02 -4.51
C LEU A 101 -14.04 3.38 -3.22
N HIS A 102 -15.06 4.24 -3.32
CA HIS A 102 -15.86 4.60 -2.14
C HIS A 102 -16.65 3.42 -1.59
N GLN A 103 -17.20 2.55 -2.45
CA GLN A 103 -17.83 1.32 -2.02
C GLN A 103 -16.86 0.38 -1.31
N PHE A 104 -15.67 0.20 -1.88
CA PHE A 104 -14.60 -0.58 -1.27
C PHE A 104 -14.19 -0.03 0.09
N TYR A 105 -13.97 1.28 0.21
CA TYR A 105 -13.58 1.88 1.48
C TYR A 105 -14.68 1.76 2.55
N THR A 106 -15.95 1.94 2.17
CA THR A 106 -17.08 1.72 3.08
C THR A 106 -17.08 0.29 3.61
N GLU A 107 -16.98 -0.70 2.70
CA GLU A 107 -16.89 -2.13 3.06
C GLU A 107 -15.72 -2.39 4.03
N LYS A 108 -14.55 -1.77 3.77
CA LYS A 108 -13.38 -2.00 4.61
C LYS A 108 -13.50 -1.34 5.99
N ILE A 109 -14.12 -0.18 6.10
CA ILE A 109 -14.41 0.43 7.40
C ILE A 109 -15.40 -0.42 8.19
N GLU A 110 -16.47 -0.93 7.57
CA GLU A 110 -17.40 -1.85 8.21
C GLU A 110 -16.71 -3.13 8.68
N GLN A 111 -15.79 -3.68 7.87
CA GLN A 111 -14.97 -4.82 8.24
C GLN A 111 -14.06 -4.49 9.43
N CYS A 112 -13.37 -3.35 9.42
CA CYS A 112 -12.53 -2.89 10.53
C CYS A 112 -13.33 -2.75 11.82
N GLN A 113 -14.51 -2.14 11.76
CA GLN A 113 -15.42 -1.99 12.92
C GLN A 113 -15.86 -3.35 13.46
N LYS A 114 -16.26 -4.26 12.58
CA LYS A 114 -16.69 -5.62 12.94
C LYS A 114 -15.62 -6.38 13.73
N TYR A 115 -14.36 -6.25 13.35
CA TYR A 115 -13.24 -6.93 13.99
C TYR A 115 -12.56 -6.11 15.10
N GLY A 116 -12.94 -4.85 15.28
CA GLY A 116 -12.42 -3.98 16.34
C GLY A 116 -11.04 -3.37 16.03
N LEU A 117 -10.71 -3.17 14.75
CA LEU A 117 -9.50 -2.44 14.37
C LEU A 117 -9.63 -0.95 14.73
N SER A 118 -8.53 -0.33 15.13
CA SER A 118 -8.46 1.11 15.39
C SER A 118 -8.59 1.91 14.09
N LEU A 119 -9.73 2.58 13.89
CA LEU A 119 -10.03 3.31 12.66
C LEU A 119 -9.06 4.48 12.41
N GLU A 120 -8.53 5.08 13.46
CA GLU A 120 -7.52 6.16 13.39
C GLU A 120 -6.15 5.69 12.88
N LYS A 121 -5.94 4.39 12.78
CA LYS A 121 -4.71 3.77 12.24
C LYS A 121 -4.84 3.37 10.78
N ILE A 122 -6.00 3.58 10.16
CA ILE A 122 -6.25 3.18 8.77
C ILE A 122 -5.75 4.27 7.80
N CYS A 123 -5.08 3.83 6.74
CA CYS A 123 -4.72 4.61 5.57
C CYS A 123 -5.20 3.87 4.33
N PHE A 124 -5.75 4.57 3.35
CA PHE A 124 -6.19 3.96 2.09
C PHE A 124 -5.17 4.17 0.98
N ASP A 125 -4.96 3.12 0.17
CA ASP A 125 -4.27 3.22 -1.12
C ASP A 125 -5.26 2.87 -2.25
N PRO A 126 -5.53 3.78 -3.19
CA PRO A 126 -6.43 3.51 -4.31
C PRO A 126 -5.87 2.47 -5.30
N GLY A 127 -4.65 2.02 -5.12
CA GLY A 127 -4.02 0.97 -5.92
C GLY A 127 -3.65 1.44 -7.34
N ILE A 128 -2.90 2.53 -7.46
CA ILE A 128 -2.38 3.01 -8.76
C ILE A 128 -1.59 1.88 -9.43
N GLY A 129 -1.95 1.56 -10.68
CA GLY A 129 -1.32 0.50 -11.47
C GLY A 129 -1.85 -0.91 -11.21
N PHE A 130 -2.83 -1.10 -10.30
CA PHE A 130 -3.50 -2.37 -10.07
C PHE A 130 -4.88 -2.37 -10.72
N HIS A 131 -5.07 -3.24 -11.72
CA HIS A 131 -6.33 -3.39 -12.47
C HIS A 131 -6.98 -2.07 -12.93
N LYS A 132 -6.19 -1.06 -13.17
CA LYS A 132 -6.61 0.27 -13.63
C LYS A 132 -5.91 0.64 -14.93
N THR A 133 -6.64 1.28 -15.81
CA THR A 133 -6.11 1.85 -17.05
C THR A 133 -5.19 3.04 -16.76
N VAL A 134 -4.38 3.46 -17.74
CA VAL A 134 -3.57 4.68 -17.63
C VAL A 134 -4.46 5.90 -17.36
N ALA A 135 -5.61 6.00 -18.05
CA ALA A 135 -6.55 7.11 -17.86
C ALA A 135 -7.10 7.18 -16.44
N GLU A 136 -7.47 6.04 -15.85
CA GLU A 136 -7.95 5.96 -14.46
C GLU A 136 -6.84 6.32 -13.45
N ASN A 137 -5.62 5.82 -13.67
CA ASN A 137 -4.48 6.20 -12.83
C ASN A 137 -4.19 7.70 -12.91
N LEU A 138 -4.39 8.32 -14.09
CA LEU A 138 -4.26 9.78 -14.25
C LEU A 138 -5.35 10.55 -13.51
N GLN A 139 -6.58 10.03 -13.44
CA GLN A 139 -7.64 10.65 -12.63
C GLN A 139 -7.25 10.68 -11.15
N LEU A 140 -6.73 9.56 -10.63
CA LEU A 140 -6.22 9.49 -9.25
C LEU A 140 -5.12 10.50 -8.98
N LEU A 141 -4.15 10.64 -9.91
CA LEU A 141 -3.06 11.60 -9.76
C LEU A 141 -3.50 13.05 -9.86
N LYS A 142 -4.44 13.38 -10.76
CA LYS A 142 -4.89 14.76 -11.00
C LYS A 142 -5.68 15.33 -9.83
N ASP A 143 -6.51 14.53 -9.20
CA ASP A 143 -7.38 14.98 -8.11
C ASP A 143 -7.50 13.89 -7.03
N PRO A 144 -6.47 13.68 -6.18
CA PRO A 144 -6.51 12.70 -5.11
C PRO A 144 -7.70 12.91 -4.16
N ASN A 145 -8.08 14.17 -3.92
CA ASN A 145 -9.16 14.49 -2.98
C ASN A 145 -10.54 14.04 -3.48
N ALA A 146 -10.77 13.97 -4.79
CA ALA A 146 -12.00 13.41 -5.34
C ALA A 146 -12.18 11.92 -5.00
N PHE A 147 -11.10 11.22 -4.66
CA PHE A 147 -11.07 9.79 -4.34
C PHE A 147 -10.80 9.51 -2.86
N ARG A 148 -10.58 10.54 -2.05
CA ARG A 148 -10.45 10.43 -0.60
C ARG A 148 -11.77 9.99 0.00
N TYR A 149 -11.70 9.10 0.96
CA TYR A 149 -12.86 8.65 1.72
C TYR A 149 -12.85 9.34 3.09
N GLN A 150 -13.79 10.25 3.30
CA GLN A 150 -13.83 11.09 4.49
C GLN A 150 -12.46 11.76 4.74
N ASP A 151 -11.97 11.74 5.98
CA ASP A 151 -10.68 12.31 6.37
C ASP A 151 -9.55 11.27 6.50
N TYR A 152 -9.76 10.06 5.96
CA TYR A 152 -8.73 9.03 6.01
C TYR A 152 -7.53 9.42 5.15
N PRO A 153 -6.30 9.22 5.66
CA PRO A 153 -5.09 9.50 4.89
C PRO A 153 -4.98 8.60 3.66
N LEU A 154 -4.29 9.12 2.65
CA LEU A 154 -4.00 8.41 1.41
C LEU A 154 -2.52 8.05 1.31
N LEU A 155 -2.25 6.83 0.84
CA LEU A 155 -0.95 6.41 0.36
C LEU A 155 -0.96 6.28 -1.16
N TYR A 156 0.04 6.85 -1.83
CA TYR A 156 0.25 6.70 -3.27
C TYR A 156 1.60 6.05 -3.57
N GLY A 157 1.56 4.91 -4.25
CA GLY A 157 2.74 4.24 -4.79
C GLY A 157 2.80 4.39 -6.30
N VAL A 158 3.36 5.49 -6.80
CA VAL A 158 3.44 5.77 -8.25
C VAL A 158 4.77 5.40 -8.87
N SER A 159 5.79 5.20 -8.02
CA SER A 159 7.18 5.08 -8.42
C SER A 159 7.44 3.95 -9.42
N ARG A 160 8.09 4.29 -10.52
CA ARG A 160 8.51 3.40 -11.62
C ARG A 160 7.38 2.63 -12.30
N LYS A 161 6.13 2.93 -11.99
CA LYS A 161 4.96 2.22 -12.56
C LYS A 161 4.76 2.54 -14.04
N ARG A 162 3.96 1.69 -14.73
CA ARG A 162 3.64 1.84 -16.16
C ARG A 162 2.99 3.18 -16.48
N THR A 163 2.21 3.74 -15.55
CA THR A 163 1.61 5.07 -15.69
C THR A 163 2.68 6.14 -15.88
N ILE A 164 3.77 6.11 -15.10
CA ILE A 164 4.88 7.04 -15.27
C ILE A 164 5.55 6.83 -16.64
N GLY A 165 5.80 5.56 -17.01
CA GLY A 165 6.36 5.26 -18.33
C GLY A 165 5.52 5.80 -19.49
N ALA A 166 4.18 5.68 -19.40
CA ALA A 166 3.27 6.22 -20.41
C ALA A 166 3.30 7.76 -20.48
N LEU A 167 3.44 8.43 -19.32
CA LEU A 167 3.49 9.90 -19.25
C LEU A 167 4.81 10.48 -19.77
N THR A 168 5.91 9.78 -19.54
CA THR A 168 7.27 10.26 -19.86
C THR A 168 7.84 9.62 -21.13
N ASN A 169 7.08 8.73 -21.77
CA ASN A 169 7.52 7.91 -22.89
C ASN A 169 8.82 7.11 -22.57
N GLU A 170 8.95 6.65 -21.30
CA GLU A 170 10.12 5.89 -20.83
C GLU A 170 9.75 4.42 -20.61
N PRO A 171 10.21 3.51 -21.48
CA PRO A 171 9.87 2.09 -21.36
C PRO A 171 10.58 1.39 -20.19
N GLU A 172 11.82 1.85 -19.86
CA GLU A 172 12.64 1.21 -18.83
C GLU A 172 12.26 1.72 -17.43
N PRO A 173 11.77 0.84 -16.50
CA PRO A 173 11.36 1.26 -15.17
C PRO A 173 12.45 1.96 -14.36
N ALA A 174 13.71 1.55 -14.50
CA ALA A 174 14.83 2.12 -13.76
C ALA A 174 15.06 3.61 -14.10
N ASN A 175 14.69 4.03 -15.33
CA ASN A 175 14.86 5.40 -15.79
C ASN A 175 13.68 6.33 -15.44
N ARG A 176 12.64 5.82 -14.77
CA ARG A 176 11.42 6.57 -14.44
C ARG A 176 11.50 7.40 -13.16
N ASP A 177 12.66 7.53 -12.56
CA ASP A 177 12.80 8.18 -11.23
C ASP A 177 12.42 9.66 -11.26
N PHE A 178 12.84 10.43 -12.27
CA PHE A 178 12.45 11.84 -12.40
C PHE A 178 10.92 12.01 -12.57
N GLY A 179 10.30 11.20 -13.43
CA GLY A 179 8.84 11.21 -13.59
C GLY A 179 8.11 10.75 -12.33
N SER A 180 8.68 9.79 -11.61
CA SER A 180 8.17 9.31 -10.32
C SER A 180 8.24 10.40 -9.25
N ALA A 181 9.35 11.12 -9.17
CA ALA A 181 9.54 12.23 -8.24
C ALA A 181 8.56 13.38 -8.53
N ALA A 182 8.41 13.77 -9.81
CA ALA A 182 7.47 14.81 -10.22
C ALA A 182 6.02 14.44 -9.88
N ALA A 183 5.59 13.21 -10.17
CA ALA A 183 4.24 12.74 -9.84
C ALA A 183 4.02 12.65 -8.32
N SER A 184 5.03 12.23 -7.56
CA SER A 184 4.99 12.18 -6.10
C SER A 184 4.88 13.58 -5.50
N LEU A 185 5.69 14.52 -5.97
CA LEU A 185 5.63 15.91 -5.52
C LEU A 185 4.27 16.54 -5.79
N TYR A 186 3.72 16.30 -6.98
CA TYR A 186 2.38 16.76 -7.33
C TYR A 186 1.31 16.17 -6.40
N ALA A 187 1.36 14.86 -6.13
CA ALA A 187 0.43 14.21 -5.21
C ALA A 187 0.55 14.78 -3.78
N ALA A 188 1.77 15.05 -3.30
CA ALA A 188 1.99 15.70 -2.00
C ALA A 188 1.37 17.09 -1.94
N GLN A 189 1.51 17.91 -2.99
CA GLN A 189 0.89 19.23 -3.08
C GLN A 189 -0.64 19.18 -3.08
N GLN A 190 -1.22 18.07 -3.52
CA GLN A 190 -2.66 17.80 -3.46
C GLN A 190 -3.11 17.15 -2.13
N GLY A 191 -2.21 17.03 -1.16
CA GLY A 191 -2.54 16.55 0.20
C GLY A 191 -2.47 15.04 0.39
N VAL A 192 -1.79 14.29 -0.49
CA VAL A 192 -1.49 12.87 -0.22
C VAL A 192 -0.45 12.76 0.88
N GLU A 193 -0.75 12.05 1.94
CA GLU A 193 0.06 12.03 3.18
C GLU A 193 1.25 11.08 3.10
N ILE A 194 1.12 9.96 2.39
CA ILE A 194 2.18 8.95 2.28
C ILE A 194 2.52 8.69 0.82
N LEU A 195 3.80 8.80 0.49
CA LEU A 195 4.33 8.52 -0.84
C LEU A 195 5.32 7.37 -0.76
N ARG A 196 5.04 6.29 -1.52
CA ARG A 196 5.92 5.13 -1.58
C ARG A 196 6.82 5.22 -2.81
N VAL A 197 8.13 5.23 -2.59
CA VAL A 197 9.14 5.39 -3.64
C VAL A 197 10.18 4.27 -3.60
N HIS A 198 10.81 3.95 -4.74
CA HIS A 198 11.87 2.95 -4.82
C HIS A 198 13.25 3.54 -4.57
N ASN A 199 13.50 4.74 -5.09
CA ASN A 199 14.79 5.39 -4.93
C ASN A 199 14.86 6.12 -3.59
N VAL A 200 15.59 5.55 -2.64
CA VAL A 200 15.75 6.11 -1.27
C VAL A 200 16.99 6.98 -1.12
N GLN A 201 17.81 7.11 -2.16
CA GLN A 201 19.06 7.86 -2.16
C GLN A 201 18.96 9.17 -2.93
N GLY A 202 17.95 9.36 -3.78
CA GLY A 202 17.79 10.48 -4.70
C GLY A 202 16.70 11.46 -4.39
#